data_2d4f01164304f3d0c1a0c7f53eec3d16
#
_entry.id   2d4f01164304f3d0c1a0c7f53eec3d16
#
_cell.length_a   1.000
_cell.length_b   1.000
_cell.length_c   1.000
_cell.angle_alpha   90.00
_cell.angle_beta   90.00
_cell.angle_gamma   90.00
#
_symmetry.space_group_name_H-M   'P 1'
#
loop_
_entity.id
_entity.type
_entity.pdbx_description
1 polymer ?
#
loop_
_entity_poly.entity_id
_entity_poly.type
_entity_poly.pdbx_seq_one_letter_code
_entity_poly.pdbx_strand_id
1 'polypeptide(L)'
;MTEPQVASSDARNIETSAVLDGDDWVINGEKYYISGAGDPRCKIMICMVKTSPDAPTFRQQSQILVPMDAPGVHVLGPMRVFGHDHAPHGHMHIKLDNVRVPKENILWGEGRGFEISQLRLGPGRIHHCMRSIGSAEKALDLILERGMNREAFGKQIINLGKNMETVSRARIEIEAMRMIVLKAAKAMDVMGNKEARIWVSMAKAMVPEKCCQIIDQAIQIHGATGVSQWSPLSEMYMQQRTLRLADGPDEVHHNVVARNEVNRYNQTGA
;
A
#
# COMPACT_ATOMS: atom_id res chain seq x y z
N MET A 1 9.17 -6.89 3.32
CA MET A 1 10.00 -6.26 2.29
C MET A 1 10.66 -4.98 2.80
N THR A 2 9.99 -4.19 3.62
CA THR A 2 10.49 -2.89 4.10
C THR A 2 11.53 -3.04 5.22
N GLU A 3 12.56 -2.18 5.21
CA GLU A 3 13.68 -2.19 6.15
C GLU A 3 13.97 -0.77 6.66
N PRO A 4 14.36 -0.59 7.93
CA PRO A 4 14.54 0.74 8.51
C PRO A 4 15.75 1.50 7.95
N GLN A 5 16.79 0.82 7.50
CA GLN A 5 18.07 1.41 7.10
C GLN A 5 18.11 1.85 5.63
N VAL A 6 17.18 1.39 4.80
CA VAL A 6 17.19 1.60 3.35
C VAL A 6 15.87 2.16 2.82
N ALA A 7 15.95 2.85 1.68
CA ALA A 7 14.76 3.34 0.96
C ALA A 7 14.01 2.16 0.32
N SER A 8 13.00 1.65 1.03
CA SER A 8 12.23 0.44 0.63
C SER A 8 11.28 0.67 -0.55
N SER A 9 11.10 1.89 -1.02
CA SER A 9 10.45 2.19 -2.30
C SER A 9 11.19 1.58 -3.49
N ASP A 10 12.49 1.35 -3.37
CA ASP A 10 13.28 0.51 -4.26
C ASP A 10 13.52 -0.86 -3.61
N ALA A 11 12.73 -1.84 -4.00
CA ALA A 11 12.80 -3.20 -3.46
C ALA A 11 14.16 -3.91 -3.69
N ARG A 12 15.05 -3.34 -4.50
CA ARG A 12 16.39 -3.85 -4.75
C ARG A 12 17.37 -3.47 -3.64
N ASN A 13 17.05 -2.44 -2.86
CA ASN A 13 17.93 -1.91 -1.80
C ASN A 13 17.96 -2.76 -0.54
N ILE A 14 17.14 -3.79 -0.40
CA ILE A 14 17.09 -4.58 0.83
C ILE A 14 18.49 -5.07 1.23
N GLU A 15 18.76 -5.05 2.53
CA GLU A 15 20.02 -5.47 3.13
C GLU A 15 19.91 -6.76 3.93
N THR A 16 18.70 -7.13 4.38
CA THR A 16 18.47 -8.43 5.02
C THR A 16 19.03 -9.52 4.14
N SER A 17 20.02 -10.25 4.66
CA SER A 17 20.75 -11.29 3.93
C SER A 17 20.25 -12.69 4.30
N ALA A 18 20.46 -13.64 3.40
CA ALA A 18 20.35 -15.05 3.69
C ALA A 18 21.52 -15.78 3.01
N VAL A 19 22.24 -16.56 3.80
CA VAL A 19 23.38 -17.36 3.34
C VAL A 19 23.06 -18.84 3.55
N LEU A 20 23.27 -19.66 2.54
CA LEU A 20 23.09 -21.11 2.66
C LEU A 20 24.28 -21.70 3.45
N ASP A 21 23.99 -22.37 4.55
CA ASP A 21 24.95 -23.06 5.41
C ASP A 21 24.48 -24.50 5.63
N GLY A 22 25.08 -25.44 4.90
CA GLY A 22 24.61 -26.81 4.81
C GLY A 22 23.25 -26.93 4.16
N ASP A 23 22.26 -27.41 4.89
CA ASP A 23 20.87 -27.57 4.44
C ASP A 23 19.94 -26.45 4.94
N ASP A 24 20.51 -25.39 5.56
CA ASP A 24 19.73 -24.28 6.10
C ASP A 24 20.11 -22.94 5.49
N TRP A 25 19.13 -22.07 5.30
CA TRP A 25 19.33 -20.63 5.14
C TRP A 25 19.55 -19.98 6.52
N VAL A 26 20.62 -19.21 6.66
CA VAL A 26 20.90 -18.36 7.83
C VAL A 26 20.56 -16.92 7.48
N ILE A 27 19.54 -16.37 8.14
CA ILE A 27 18.94 -15.06 7.80
C ILE A 27 19.31 -14.05 8.89
N ASN A 28 19.81 -12.87 8.44
CA ASN A 28 20.16 -11.74 9.29
C ASN A 28 19.64 -10.43 8.72
N GLY A 29 19.06 -9.57 9.57
CA GLY A 29 18.60 -8.24 9.20
C GLY A 29 17.43 -7.74 10.02
N GLU A 30 16.82 -6.67 9.53
CA GLU A 30 15.66 -6.05 10.17
C GLU A 30 14.56 -5.76 9.16
N LYS A 31 13.32 -5.92 9.59
CA LYS A 31 12.11 -5.61 8.82
C LYS A 31 11.19 -4.74 9.66
N TYR A 32 10.57 -3.72 9.07
CA TYR A 32 9.60 -2.90 9.79
C TYR A 32 8.34 -2.64 8.95
N TYR A 33 7.29 -2.15 9.58
CA TYR A 33 5.95 -2.06 9.00
C TYR A 33 5.42 -3.41 8.50
N ILE A 34 5.73 -4.50 9.23
CA ILE A 34 5.30 -5.85 8.83
C ILE A 34 3.89 -6.09 9.35
N SER A 35 2.94 -5.88 8.45
CA SER A 35 1.51 -5.98 8.76
C SER A 35 1.12 -7.41 9.12
N GLY A 36 0.37 -7.56 10.22
CA GLY A 36 -0.13 -8.83 10.70
C GLY A 36 0.84 -9.61 11.58
N ALA A 37 2.12 -9.23 11.68
CA ALA A 37 3.09 -9.98 12.48
C ALA A 37 2.89 -9.88 14.00
N GLY A 38 2.07 -8.95 14.48
CA GLY A 38 1.65 -8.86 15.88
C GLY A 38 0.45 -9.74 16.25
N ASP A 39 -0.23 -10.30 15.26
CA ASP A 39 -1.37 -11.18 15.52
C ASP A 39 -0.90 -12.53 16.08
N PRO A 40 -1.42 -13.01 17.24
CA PRO A 40 -1.03 -14.31 17.81
C PRO A 40 -1.31 -15.51 16.88
N ARG A 41 -2.16 -15.32 15.88
CA ARG A 41 -2.46 -16.33 14.85
C ARG A 41 -1.45 -16.34 13.70
N CYS A 42 -0.58 -15.33 13.59
CA CYS A 42 0.45 -15.29 12.57
C CYS A 42 1.50 -16.37 12.85
N LYS A 43 1.61 -17.33 11.94
CA LYS A 43 2.52 -18.49 12.09
C LYS A 43 3.73 -18.41 11.19
N ILE A 44 3.65 -17.65 10.09
CA ILE A 44 4.69 -17.64 9.07
C ILE A 44 4.88 -16.24 8.50
N MET A 45 6.10 -15.87 8.20
CA MET A 45 6.49 -14.66 7.50
C MET A 45 7.05 -15.02 6.12
N ILE A 46 6.61 -14.32 5.08
CA ILE A 46 7.26 -14.34 3.76
C ILE A 46 8.35 -13.27 3.76
N CYS A 47 9.59 -13.68 3.94
CA CYS A 47 10.71 -12.76 4.10
C CYS A 47 11.45 -12.56 2.77
N MET A 48 11.53 -11.31 2.30
CA MET A 48 12.39 -10.97 1.17
C MET A 48 13.80 -10.71 1.66
N VAL A 49 14.76 -11.44 1.11
CA VAL A 49 16.17 -11.46 1.53
C VAL A 49 17.10 -11.34 0.32
N LYS A 50 18.32 -10.88 0.52
CA LYS A 50 19.37 -10.89 -0.49
C LYS A 50 20.19 -12.16 -0.34
N THR A 51 20.14 -13.03 -1.34
CA THR A 51 20.86 -14.30 -1.37
C THR A 51 22.09 -14.24 -2.29
N SER A 52 22.03 -13.46 -3.37
CA SER A 52 23.03 -13.47 -4.44
C SER A 52 23.46 -12.04 -4.78
N PRO A 53 24.26 -11.36 -3.92
CA PRO A 53 24.62 -9.95 -4.09
C PRO A 53 25.35 -9.65 -5.42
N ASP A 54 26.08 -10.62 -5.94
CA ASP A 54 26.87 -10.49 -7.19
C ASP A 54 26.05 -10.80 -8.47
N ALA A 55 24.81 -11.27 -8.30
CA ALA A 55 23.94 -11.56 -9.44
C ALA A 55 23.41 -10.27 -10.09
N PRO A 56 22.86 -10.33 -11.32
CA PRO A 56 22.17 -9.19 -11.92
C PRO A 56 21.10 -8.62 -11.00
N THR A 57 20.92 -7.30 -11.00
CA THR A 57 20.12 -6.51 -10.03
C THR A 57 18.75 -7.11 -9.67
N PHE A 58 18.03 -7.68 -10.64
CA PHE A 58 16.71 -8.28 -10.41
C PHE A 58 16.75 -9.76 -10.05
N ARG A 59 17.95 -10.30 -9.81
CA ARG A 59 18.21 -11.70 -9.43
C ARG A 59 18.94 -11.81 -8.09
N GLN A 60 19.13 -10.71 -7.39
CA GLN A 60 19.83 -10.69 -6.08
C GLN A 60 18.93 -11.13 -4.93
N GLN A 61 17.61 -11.01 -5.07
CA GLN A 61 16.67 -11.23 -3.99
C GLN A 61 15.92 -12.55 -4.14
N SER A 62 15.65 -13.18 -3.01
CA SER A 62 14.81 -14.37 -2.86
C SER A 62 13.70 -14.13 -1.85
N GLN A 63 12.69 -14.96 -1.84
CA GLN A 63 11.70 -14.99 -0.77
C GLN A 63 11.77 -16.33 -0.05
N ILE A 64 11.85 -16.27 1.29
CA ILE A 64 11.98 -17.44 2.16
C ILE A 64 10.84 -17.43 3.17
N LEU A 65 10.24 -18.58 3.40
CA LEU A 65 9.24 -18.81 4.44
C LEU A 65 9.94 -18.96 5.78
N VAL A 66 9.61 -18.08 6.73
CA VAL A 66 10.20 -18.07 8.07
C VAL A 66 9.08 -18.25 9.10
N PRO A 67 9.09 -19.35 9.90
CA PRO A 67 8.17 -19.48 11.01
C PRO A 67 8.36 -18.34 12.01
N MET A 68 7.27 -17.80 12.55
CA MET A 68 7.33 -16.67 13.49
C MET A 68 7.94 -17.04 14.85
N ASP A 69 7.93 -18.32 15.18
CA ASP A 69 8.50 -18.90 16.40
C ASP A 69 9.92 -19.50 16.20
N ALA A 70 10.52 -19.31 15.02
CA ALA A 70 11.88 -19.77 14.77
C ALA A 70 12.86 -19.02 15.70
N PRO A 71 13.87 -19.74 16.27
CA PRO A 71 14.91 -19.11 17.07
C PRO A 71 15.59 -17.96 16.31
N GLY A 72 15.78 -16.81 16.98
CA GLY A 72 16.35 -15.61 16.37
C GLY A 72 15.33 -14.66 15.72
N VAL A 73 14.06 -15.01 15.64
CA VAL A 73 12.98 -14.08 15.24
C VAL A 73 12.54 -13.27 16.46
N HIS A 74 12.76 -11.96 16.43
CA HIS A 74 12.42 -11.05 17.52
C HIS A 74 11.42 -10.02 17.03
N VAL A 75 10.17 -10.09 17.51
CA VAL A 75 9.16 -9.04 17.30
C VAL A 75 9.39 -7.94 18.33
N LEU A 76 9.91 -6.81 17.88
CA LEU A 76 10.35 -5.71 18.77
C LEU A 76 9.19 -4.81 19.23
N GLY A 77 8.10 -4.77 18.45
CA GLY A 77 6.90 -4.00 18.76
C GLY A 77 6.27 -3.35 17.53
N PRO A 78 5.12 -2.68 17.72
CA PRO A 78 4.40 -2.06 16.62
C PRO A 78 5.01 -0.73 16.19
N MET A 79 5.08 -0.51 14.89
CA MET A 79 5.24 0.81 14.29
C MET A 79 3.91 1.56 14.39
N ARG A 80 3.89 2.69 15.06
CA ARG A 80 2.67 3.49 15.21
C ARG A 80 2.41 4.32 13.97
N VAL A 81 1.23 4.14 13.37
CA VAL A 81 0.76 4.91 12.21
C VAL A 81 -0.19 5.98 12.70
N PHE A 82 0.18 7.25 12.57
CA PHE A 82 -0.55 8.39 13.16
C PHE A 82 -0.82 8.23 14.67
N GLY A 83 0.10 7.58 15.39
CA GLY A 83 -0.02 7.31 16.82
C GLY A 83 -0.76 6.02 17.19
N HIS A 84 -1.40 5.32 16.24
CA HIS A 84 -2.13 4.07 16.46
C HIS A 84 -1.27 2.84 16.17
N ASP A 85 -1.33 1.85 17.05
CA ASP A 85 -0.59 0.58 16.92
C ASP A 85 -1.32 -0.49 16.09
N HIS A 86 -2.62 -0.26 15.81
CA HIS A 86 -3.50 -1.17 15.08
C HIS A 86 -3.56 -2.60 15.67
N ALA A 87 -3.47 -2.70 17.02
CA ALA A 87 -3.60 -3.98 17.71
C ALA A 87 -4.90 -4.72 17.33
N PRO A 88 -4.92 -6.08 17.30
CA PRO A 88 -3.83 -6.98 17.65
C PRO A 88 -2.82 -7.25 16.51
N HIS A 89 -3.18 -7.01 15.24
CA HIS A 89 -2.36 -7.41 14.09
C HIS A 89 -1.11 -6.53 13.92
N GLY A 90 -1.23 -5.21 14.11
CA GLY A 90 -0.15 -4.23 14.05
C GLY A 90 0.66 -4.22 12.75
N HIS A 91 1.65 -3.32 12.74
CA HIS A 91 2.69 -3.25 11.71
C HIS A 91 4.03 -3.35 12.42
N MET A 92 4.55 -4.55 12.59
CA MET A 92 5.64 -4.81 13.51
C MET A 92 7.01 -4.42 12.98
N HIS A 93 7.90 -4.06 13.92
CA HIS A 93 9.33 -4.06 13.71
C HIS A 93 9.87 -5.44 14.13
N ILE A 94 10.64 -6.09 13.27
CA ILE A 94 11.16 -7.44 13.46
C ILE A 94 12.66 -7.43 13.23
N LYS A 95 13.42 -8.02 14.17
CA LYS A 95 14.83 -8.33 14.01
C LYS A 95 14.99 -9.83 13.75
N LEU A 96 15.84 -10.15 12.80
CA LEU A 96 16.26 -11.50 12.45
C LEU A 96 17.74 -11.64 12.82
N ASP A 97 18.05 -12.54 13.74
CA ASP A 97 19.39 -12.75 14.27
C ASP A 97 19.77 -14.23 14.14
N ASN A 98 20.55 -14.54 13.12
CA ASN A 98 20.97 -15.90 12.77
C ASN A 98 19.80 -16.90 12.69
N VAL A 99 18.68 -16.47 12.10
CA VAL A 99 17.49 -17.31 11.94
C VAL A 99 17.78 -18.41 10.94
N ARG A 100 17.69 -19.66 11.38
CA ARG A 100 17.91 -20.83 10.53
C ARG A 100 16.59 -21.44 10.10
N VAL A 101 16.44 -21.66 8.80
CA VAL A 101 15.29 -22.34 8.19
C VAL A 101 15.75 -23.30 7.10
N PRO A 102 15.05 -24.43 6.89
CA PRO A 102 15.40 -25.39 5.84
C PRO A 102 15.52 -24.76 4.46
N LYS A 103 16.44 -25.24 3.63
CA LYS A 103 16.68 -24.73 2.28
C LYS A 103 15.42 -24.78 1.39
N GLU A 104 14.53 -25.73 1.64
CA GLU A 104 13.27 -25.92 0.93
C GLU A 104 12.26 -24.80 1.16
N ASN A 105 12.44 -23.98 2.19
CA ASN A 105 11.56 -22.85 2.49
C ASN A 105 11.68 -21.70 1.48
N ILE A 106 12.60 -21.77 0.53
CA ILE A 106 12.73 -20.79 -0.55
C ILE A 106 11.60 -20.96 -1.56
N LEU A 107 10.98 -19.82 -1.93
CA LEU A 107 9.88 -19.80 -2.91
C LEU A 107 10.44 -19.71 -4.33
N TRP A 108 10.05 -20.65 -5.22
CA TRP A 108 10.41 -20.70 -6.64
C TRP A 108 11.92 -20.77 -6.95
N GLY A 109 12.75 -20.89 -5.95
CA GLY A 109 14.19 -20.92 -6.08
C GLY A 109 14.89 -19.57 -5.91
N GLU A 110 16.20 -19.62 -5.87
CA GLU A 110 17.06 -18.48 -5.60
C GLU A 110 17.01 -17.43 -6.72
N GLY A 111 17.09 -16.15 -6.33
CA GLY A 111 17.09 -15.02 -7.24
C GLY A 111 15.74 -14.69 -7.87
N ARG A 112 14.63 -15.26 -7.38
CA ARG A 112 13.28 -15.01 -7.92
C ARG A 112 12.40 -14.11 -7.04
N GLY A 113 12.95 -13.59 -5.95
CA GLY A 113 12.19 -12.80 -4.98
C GLY A 113 11.58 -11.52 -5.57
N PHE A 114 12.31 -10.82 -6.43
CA PHE A 114 11.78 -9.62 -7.10
C PHE A 114 10.61 -9.97 -8.04
N GLU A 115 10.74 -11.02 -8.84
CA GLU A 115 9.68 -11.49 -9.73
C GLU A 115 8.40 -11.86 -8.99
N ILE A 116 8.52 -12.67 -7.93
CA ILE A 116 7.40 -13.07 -7.06
C ILE A 116 6.70 -11.82 -6.49
N SER A 117 7.48 -10.86 -6.00
CA SER A 117 6.94 -9.59 -5.47
C SER A 117 6.10 -8.85 -6.49
N GLN A 118 6.58 -8.70 -7.72
CA GLN A 118 5.87 -7.97 -8.77
C GLN A 118 4.57 -8.67 -9.19
N LEU A 119 4.56 -9.99 -9.25
CA LEU A 119 3.36 -10.78 -9.57
C LEU A 119 2.26 -10.58 -8.50
N ARG A 120 2.62 -10.50 -7.24
CA ARG A 120 1.69 -10.30 -6.12
C ARG A 120 1.23 -8.85 -5.99
N LEU A 121 2.13 -7.88 -6.19
CA LEU A 121 1.84 -6.47 -5.97
C LEU A 121 0.89 -5.87 -7.02
N GLY A 122 0.89 -6.38 -8.25
CA GLY A 122 -0.01 -5.91 -9.31
C GLY A 122 -1.49 -5.97 -8.89
N PRO A 123 -2.05 -7.16 -8.63
CA PRO A 123 -3.41 -7.33 -8.14
C PRO A 123 -3.66 -6.63 -6.80
N GLY A 124 -2.69 -6.64 -5.89
CA GLY A 124 -2.76 -5.97 -4.59
C GLY A 124 -3.01 -4.46 -4.71
N ARG A 125 -2.39 -3.81 -5.68
CA ARG A 125 -2.58 -2.37 -5.96
C ARG A 125 -4.00 -2.07 -6.45
N ILE A 126 -4.57 -2.92 -7.31
CA ILE A 126 -5.98 -2.79 -7.74
C ILE A 126 -6.91 -2.93 -6.53
N HIS A 127 -6.66 -3.92 -5.67
CA HIS A 127 -7.43 -4.14 -4.45
C HIS A 127 -7.36 -2.91 -3.50
N HIS A 128 -6.20 -2.29 -3.33
CA HIS A 128 -6.07 -1.06 -2.55
C HIS A 128 -6.94 0.06 -3.13
N CYS A 129 -6.88 0.29 -4.45
CA CYS A 129 -7.68 1.31 -5.12
C CYS A 129 -9.19 1.04 -5.00
N MET A 130 -9.62 -0.21 -5.16
CA MET A 130 -11.02 -0.60 -5.01
C MET A 130 -11.56 -0.30 -3.61
N ARG A 131 -10.81 -0.63 -2.56
CA ARG A 131 -11.19 -0.32 -1.17
C ARG A 131 -11.23 1.19 -0.90
N SER A 132 -10.30 1.94 -1.49
CA SER A 132 -10.27 3.40 -1.38
C SER A 132 -11.53 4.04 -1.95
N ILE A 133 -12.02 3.54 -3.08
CA ILE A 133 -13.29 4.02 -3.66
C ILE A 133 -14.46 3.79 -2.69
N GLY A 134 -14.52 2.63 -2.05
CA GLY A 134 -15.54 2.37 -1.01
C GLY A 134 -15.47 3.35 0.17
N SER A 135 -14.24 3.73 0.58
CA SER A 135 -14.05 4.76 1.61
C SER A 135 -14.48 6.15 1.11
N ALA A 136 -14.23 6.49 -0.14
CA ALA A 136 -14.66 7.76 -0.72
C ALA A 136 -16.20 7.84 -0.83
N GLU A 137 -16.87 6.74 -1.22
CA GLU A 137 -18.35 6.66 -1.22
C GLU A 137 -18.90 6.89 0.20
N LYS A 138 -18.34 6.21 1.20
CA LYS A 138 -18.77 6.39 2.59
C LYS A 138 -18.53 7.83 3.07
N ALA A 139 -17.43 8.45 2.68
CA ALA A 139 -17.17 9.85 3.02
C ALA A 139 -18.19 10.80 2.38
N LEU A 140 -18.57 10.55 1.13
CA LEU A 140 -19.61 11.33 0.44
C LEU A 140 -20.99 11.17 1.12
N ASP A 141 -21.37 9.96 1.52
CA ASP A 141 -22.60 9.74 2.29
C ASP A 141 -22.58 10.54 3.60
N LEU A 142 -21.47 10.55 4.32
CA LEU A 142 -21.30 11.32 5.55
C LEU A 142 -21.35 12.84 5.31
N ILE A 143 -20.80 13.32 4.19
CA ILE A 143 -20.94 14.73 3.76
C ILE A 143 -22.41 15.09 3.61
N LEU A 144 -23.18 14.27 2.89
CA LEU A 144 -24.59 14.49 2.64
C LEU A 144 -25.42 14.42 3.92
N GLU A 145 -25.23 13.38 4.71
CA GLU A 145 -25.91 13.22 5.99
C GLU A 145 -25.67 14.43 6.92
N ARG A 146 -24.43 14.84 7.10
CA ARG A 146 -24.09 16.00 7.92
C ARG A 146 -24.61 17.28 7.32
N GLY A 147 -24.44 17.46 6.02
CA GLY A 147 -24.81 18.67 5.29
C GLY A 147 -26.30 18.96 5.32
N MET A 148 -27.13 17.94 5.23
CA MET A 148 -28.60 18.05 5.21
C MET A 148 -29.20 18.15 6.60
N ASN A 149 -28.56 17.58 7.65
CA ASN A 149 -29.13 17.51 9.00
C ASN A 149 -28.57 18.56 9.97
N ARG A 150 -27.49 19.27 9.60
CA ARG A 150 -26.90 20.31 10.45
C ARG A 150 -27.24 21.70 9.96
N GLU A 151 -27.67 22.54 10.86
CA GLU A 151 -27.98 23.96 10.57
C GLU A 151 -26.93 24.88 11.21
N ALA A 152 -26.60 25.96 10.46
CA ALA A 152 -25.82 27.08 10.91
C ALA A 152 -26.26 28.32 10.12
N PHE A 153 -26.23 29.48 10.77
CA PHE A 153 -26.64 30.75 10.15
C PHE A 153 -28.04 30.69 9.50
N GLY A 154 -28.97 29.96 10.12
CA GLY A 154 -30.36 29.82 9.68
C GLY A 154 -30.57 28.93 8.44
N LYS A 155 -29.61 28.14 8.04
CA LYS A 155 -29.67 27.24 6.86
C LYS A 155 -29.02 25.90 7.15
N GLN A 156 -29.43 24.87 6.42
CA GLN A 156 -28.67 23.63 6.33
C GLN A 156 -27.27 23.92 5.81
N ILE A 157 -26.23 23.33 6.42
CA ILE A 157 -24.84 23.65 6.06
C ILE A 157 -24.48 23.20 4.64
N ILE A 158 -25.23 22.28 4.04
CA ILE A 158 -25.04 21.91 2.64
C ILE A 158 -25.20 23.11 1.70
N ASN A 159 -26.01 24.07 2.07
CA ASN A 159 -26.30 25.28 1.29
C ASN A 159 -25.37 26.47 1.63
N LEU A 160 -24.33 26.22 2.42
CA LEU A 160 -23.35 27.23 2.81
C LEU A 160 -22.04 27.07 2.01
N GLY A 161 -21.46 28.22 1.62
CA GLY A 161 -20.17 28.26 0.95
C GLY A 161 -20.11 27.36 -0.31
N LYS A 162 -19.10 26.50 -0.37
CA LYS A 162 -18.86 25.59 -1.50
C LYS A 162 -19.33 24.15 -1.29
N ASN A 163 -20.17 23.88 -0.30
CA ASN A 163 -20.50 22.51 0.08
C ASN A 163 -21.23 21.74 -1.04
N MET A 164 -22.11 22.40 -1.80
CA MET A 164 -22.73 21.80 -2.99
C MET A 164 -21.71 21.48 -4.08
N GLU A 165 -20.74 22.35 -4.32
CA GLU A 165 -19.63 22.08 -5.24
C GLU A 165 -18.76 20.90 -4.74
N THR A 166 -18.49 20.81 -3.44
CA THR A 166 -17.77 19.70 -2.83
C THR A 166 -18.45 18.35 -3.09
N VAL A 167 -19.78 18.28 -2.94
CA VAL A 167 -20.57 17.08 -3.26
C VAL A 167 -20.43 16.70 -4.73
N SER A 168 -20.58 17.67 -5.62
CA SER A 168 -20.47 17.45 -7.07
C SER A 168 -19.08 16.93 -7.46
N ARG A 169 -18.02 17.59 -6.98
CA ARG A 169 -16.64 17.18 -7.24
C ARG A 169 -16.35 15.78 -6.70
N ALA A 170 -16.78 15.47 -5.48
CA ALA A 170 -16.60 14.15 -4.89
C ALA A 170 -17.26 13.07 -5.77
N ARG A 171 -18.48 13.27 -6.22
CA ARG A 171 -19.17 12.30 -7.10
C ARG A 171 -18.43 12.11 -8.42
N ILE A 172 -18.04 13.20 -9.09
CA ILE A 172 -17.31 13.14 -10.36
C ILE A 172 -15.98 12.38 -10.18
N GLU A 173 -15.22 12.69 -9.14
CA GLU A 173 -13.93 12.02 -8.87
C GLU A 173 -14.11 10.54 -8.52
N ILE A 174 -15.15 10.17 -7.76
CA ILE A 174 -15.45 8.77 -7.45
C ILE A 174 -15.72 7.97 -8.73
N GLU A 175 -16.52 8.49 -9.65
CA GLU A 175 -16.79 7.80 -10.91
C GLU A 175 -15.54 7.72 -11.81
N ALA A 176 -14.74 8.77 -11.88
CA ALA A 176 -13.46 8.73 -12.60
C ALA A 176 -12.48 7.69 -12.01
N MET A 177 -12.37 7.63 -10.67
CA MET A 177 -11.58 6.62 -9.98
C MET A 177 -12.09 5.20 -10.27
N ARG A 178 -13.39 4.98 -10.26
CA ARG A 178 -14.01 3.68 -10.58
C ARG A 178 -13.67 3.23 -11.99
N MET A 179 -13.77 4.12 -12.96
CA MET A 179 -13.47 3.81 -14.36
C MET A 179 -11.99 3.42 -14.57
N ILE A 180 -11.05 4.14 -13.95
CA ILE A 180 -9.63 3.79 -14.10
C ILE A 180 -9.28 2.47 -13.40
N VAL A 181 -9.91 2.16 -12.27
CA VAL A 181 -9.71 0.88 -11.56
C VAL A 181 -10.28 -0.28 -12.37
N LEU A 182 -11.48 -0.14 -12.94
CA LEU A 182 -12.07 -1.15 -13.82
C LEU A 182 -11.22 -1.36 -15.09
N LYS A 183 -10.68 -0.28 -15.65
CA LYS A 183 -9.74 -0.37 -16.78
C LYS A 183 -8.48 -1.13 -16.41
N ALA A 184 -7.91 -0.88 -15.24
CA ALA A 184 -6.71 -1.58 -14.76
C ALA A 184 -6.99 -3.08 -14.53
N ALA A 185 -8.13 -3.41 -13.90
CA ALA A 185 -8.56 -4.79 -13.68
C ALA A 185 -8.76 -5.52 -15.01
N LYS A 186 -9.52 -4.93 -15.94
CA LYS A 186 -9.74 -5.51 -17.27
C LYS A 186 -8.44 -5.70 -18.05
N ALA A 187 -7.53 -4.73 -17.98
CA ALA A 187 -6.23 -4.85 -18.63
C ALA A 187 -5.42 -6.02 -18.04
N MET A 188 -5.48 -6.23 -16.73
CA MET A 188 -4.81 -7.36 -16.07
C MET A 188 -5.39 -8.71 -16.52
N ASP A 189 -6.71 -8.83 -16.63
CA ASP A 189 -7.37 -10.06 -17.05
C ASP A 189 -7.03 -10.42 -18.51
N VAL A 190 -6.93 -9.42 -19.38
CA VAL A 190 -6.78 -9.64 -20.83
C VAL A 190 -5.31 -9.68 -21.26
N MET A 191 -4.46 -8.83 -20.67
CA MET A 191 -3.08 -8.60 -21.13
C MET A 191 -2.04 -9.18 -20.16
N GLY A 192 -2.46 -9.55 -18.95
CA GLY A 192 -1.57 -10.01 -17.88
C GLY A 192 -0.88 -8.88 -17.12
N ASN A 193 -0.22 -9.25 -16.03
CA ASN A 193 0.32 -8.31 -15.03
C ASN A 193 1.38 -7.34 -15.60
N LYS A 194 2.22 -7.81 -16.50
CA LYS A 194 3.32 -7.01 -17.07
C LYS A 194 2.80 -5.85 -17.92
N GLU A 195 1.89 -6.15 -18.83
CA GLU A 195 1.34 -5.17 -19.77
C GLU A 195 0.31 -4.24 -19.09
N ALA A 196 -0.44 -4.76 -18.11
CA ALA A 196 -1.38 -3.97 -17.32
C ALA A 196 -0.71 -2.96 -16.37
N ARG A 197 0.60 -3.07 -16.14
CA ARG A 197 1.34 -2.25 -15.14
C ARG A 197 1.10 -0.76 -15.28
N ILE A 198 0.95 -0.26 -16.51
CA ILE A 198 0.72 1.17 -16.74
C ILE A 198 -0.64 1.62 -16.15
N TRP A 199 -1.69 0.85 -16.40
CA TRP A 199 -3.03 1.15 -15.89
C TRP A 199 -3.11 1.01 -14.37
N VAL A 200 -2.43 0.00 -13.82
CA VAL A 200 -2.29 -0.19 -12.36
C VAL A 200 -1.57 1.00 -11.73
N SER A 201 -0.51 1.52 -12.36
CA SER A 201 0.21 2.69 -11.86
C SER A 201 -0.62 3.97 -11.95
N MET A 202 -1.39 4.17 -13.03
CA MET A 202 -2.32 5.30 -13.13
C MET A 202 -3.37 5.27 -12.02
N ALA A 203 -4.00 4.11 -11.79
CA ALA A 203 -4.98 3.94 -10.72
C ALA A 203 -4.35 4.21 -9.34
N LYS A 204 -3.18 3.63 -9.07
CA LYS A 204 -2.52 3.73 -7.76
C LYS A 204 -1.99 5.14 -7.46
N ALA A 205 -1.58 5.91 -8.47
CA ALA A 205 -1.19 7.30 -8.31
C ALA A 205 -2.40 8.20 -8.02
N MET A 206 -3.53 7.97 -8.69
CA MET A 206 -4.71 8.83 -8.62
C MET A 206 -5.61 8.53 -7.41
N VAL A 207 -5.96 7.24 -7.21
CA VAL A 207 -7.09 6.87 -6.35
C VAL A 207 -6.85 7.18 -4.87
N PRO A 208 -5.72 6.80 -4.24
CA PRO A 208 -5.51 7.12 -2.82
C PRO A 208 -5.43 8.63 -2.56
N GLU A 209 -4.84 9.39 -3.47
CA GLU A 209 -4.77 10.85 -3.35
C GLU A 209 -6.15 11.48 -3.37
N LYS A 210 -6.97 11.16 -4.38
CA LYS A 210 -8.34 11.68 -4.51
C LYS A 210 -9.24 11.25 -3.36
N CYS A 211 -9.10 10.02 -2.90
CA CYS A 211 -9.81 9.53 -1.73
C CYS A 211 -9.46 10.35 -0.47
N CYS A 212 -8.18 10.64 -0.23
CA CYS A 212 -7.75 11.51 0.87
C CYS A 212 -8.38 12.91 0.76
N GLN A 213 -8.43 13.49 -0.43
CA GLN A 213 -9.04 14.81 -0.66
C GLN A 213 -10.55 14.81 -0.33
N ILE A 214 -11.29 13.77 -0.73
CA ILE A 214 -12.71 13.64 -0.43
C ILE A 214 -12.95 13.48 1.07
N ILE A 215 -12.15 12.65 1.75
CA ILE A 215 -12.27 12.46 3.20
C ILE A 215 -11.91 13.73 3.97
N ASP A 216 -10.89 14.48 3.53
CA ASP A 216 -10.50 15.77 4.10
C ASP A 216 -11.67 16.77 4.04
N GLN A 217 -12.36 16.85 2.89
CA GLN A 217 -13.56 17.69 2.77
C GLN A 217 -14.71 17.19 3.66
N ALA A 218 -14.86 15.90 3.86
CA ALA A 218 -15.83 15.34 4.79
C ALA A 218 -15.50 15.73 6.25
N ILE A 219 -14.23 15.67 6.64
CA ILE A 219 -13.75 16.15 7.94
C ILE A 219 -14.10 17.65 8.11
N GLN A 220 -13.81 18.45 7.09
CA GLN A 220 -14.04 19.89 7.14
C GLN A 220 -15.53 20.23 7.34
N ILE A 221 -16.45 19.55 6.65
CA ILE A 221 -17.91 19.74 6.80
C ILE A 221 -18.41 19.29 8.19
N HIS A 222 -17.75 18.28 8.80
CA HIS A 222 -18.07 17.82 10.14
C HIS A 222 -17.52 18.74 11.24
N GLY A 223 -16.54 19.59 10.93
CA GLY A 223 -15.85 20.44 11.91
C GLY A 223 -15.10 19.58 12.95
N ALA A 224 -15.10 19.99 14.21
CA ALA A 224 -14.39 19.27 15.30
C ALA A 224 -14.85 17.80 15.45
N THR A 225 -16.10 17.48 15.12
CA THR A 225 -16.61 16.10 15.11
C THR A 225 -15.82 15.23 14.11
N GLY A 226 -15.41 15.79 12.96
CA GLY A 226 -14.71 15.09 11.91
C GLY A 226 -13.31 14.58 12.30
N VAL A 227 -12.66 15.23 13.26
CA VAL A 227 -11.33 14.83 13.77
C VAL A 227 -11.39 14.05 15.09
N SER A 228 -12.61 13.77 15.58
CA SER A 228 -12.82 13.10 16.85
C SER A 228 -13.30 11.66 16.69
N GLN A 229 -13.38 10.93 17.80
CA GLN A 229 -13.94 9.58 17.86
C GLN A 229 -15.45 9.50 17.54
N TRP A 230 -16.12 10.63 17.36
CA TRP A 230 -17.56 10.73 17.08
C TRP A 230 -17.89 10.52 15.60
N SER A 231 -16.88 10.44 14.77
CA SER A 231 -17.01 10.06 13.36
C SER A 231 -15.88 9.12 12.95
N PRO A 232 -16.06 8.29 11.93
CA PRO A 232 -15.00 7.42 11.43
C PRO A 232 -13.99 8.13 10.53
N LEU A 233 -14.18 9.43 10.26
CA LEU A 233 -13.46 10.16 9.20
C LEU A 233 -11.97 10.29 9.47
N SER A 234 -11.56 10.53 10.73
CA SER A 234 -10.14 10.62 11.08
C SER A 234 -9.41 9.29 10.84
N GLU A 235 -10.00 8.17 11.25
CA GLU A 235 -9.48 6.83 10.99
C GLU A 235 -9.44 6.54 9.49
N MET A 236 -10.52 6.83 8.76
CA MET A 236 -10.59 6.67 7.30
C MET A 236 -9.48 7.47 6.61
N TYR A 237 -9.25 8.73 7.03
CA TYR A 237 -8.19 9.56 6.47
C TYR A 237 -6.79 8.94 6.70
N MET A 238 -6.50 8.55 7.94
CA MET A 238 -5.23 7.93 8.31
C MET A 238 -4.95 6.67 7.46
N GLN A 239 -5.93 5.79 7.33
CA GLN A 239 -5.82 4.58 6.54
C GLN A 239 -5.57 4.88 5.05
N GLN A 240 -6.33 5.80 4.45
CA GLN A 240 -6.15 6.17 3.05
C GLN A 240 -4.84 6.89 2.80
N ARG A 241 -4.39 7.73 3.74
CA ARG A 241 -3.10 8.41 3.64
C ARG A 241 -1.91 7.44 3.59
N THR A 242 -2.00 6.31 4.29
CA THR A 242 -0.96 5.27 4.22
C THR A 242 -0.87 4.61 2.84
N LEU A 243 -1.97 4.52 2.09
CA LEU A 243 -1.99 3.92 0.76
C LEU A 243 -1.27 4.77 -0.31
N ARG A 244 -1.00 6.04 -0.03
CA ARG A 244 -0.12 6.87 -0.86
C ARG A 244 1.37 6.49 -0.72
N LEU A 245 1.70 5.65 0.26
CA LEU A 245 3.05 5.17 0.56
C LEU A 245 3.20 3.67 0.31
N ALA A 246 2.21 2.87 0.76
CA ALA A 246 2.23 1.42 0.67
C ALA A 246 2.14 0.92 -0.78
N ASP A 247 2.77 -0.22 -1.06
CA ASP A 247 2.83 -0.89 -2.38
C ASP A 247 3.38 0.02 -3.51
N GLY A 248 4.28 0.89 -3.15
CA GLY A 248 4.89 1.93 -3.97
C GLY A 248 4.26 3.29 -3.70
N PRO A 249 5.08 4.29 -3.31
CA PRO A 249 4.61 5.66 -3.13
C PRO A 249 4.16 6.29 -4.44
N ASP A 250 3.38 7.37 -4.33
CA ASP A 250 2.81 8.10 -5.48
C ASP A 250 3.87 8.41 -6.53
N GLU A 251 5.08 8.84 -6.12
CA GLU A 251 6.19 9.22 -7.00
C GLU A 251 6.69 8.05 -7.85
N VAL A 252 6.71 6.83 -7.31
CA VAL A 252 7.08 5.63 -8.07
C VAL A 252 6.09 5.38 -9.19
N HIS A 253 4.80 5.52 -8.91
CA HIS A 253 3.73 5.31 -9.89
C HIS A 253 3.69 6.42 -10.94
N HIS A 254 3.83 7.69 -10.54
CA HIS A 254 3.96 8.82 -11.46
C HIS A 254 5.14 8.65 -12.40
N ASN A 255 6.30 8.21 -11.90
CA ASN A 255 7.47 7.97 -12.71
C ASN A 255 7.25 6.84 -13.75
N VAL A 256 6.53 5.78 -13.38
CA VAL A 256 6.16 4.71 -14.34
C VAL A 256 5.29 5.27 -15.46
N VAL A 257 4.28 6.07 -15.12
CA VAL A 257 3.37 6.69 -16.10
C VAL A 257 4.13 7.64 -17.03
N ALA A 258 4.92 8.55 -16.45
CA ALA A 258 5.67 9.53 -17.21
C ALA A 258 6.68 8.89 -18.18
N ARG A 259 7.45 7.91 -17.70
CA ARG A 259 8.41 7.18 -18.56
C ARG A 259 7.72 6.44 -19.70
N ASN A 260 6.57 5.83 -19.45
CA ASN A 260 5.81 5.17 -20.50
C ASN A 260 5.38 6.16 -21.58
N GLU A 261 4.90 7.34 -21.20
CA GLU A 261 4.45 8.38 -22.13
C GLU A 261 5.62 8.96 -22.95
N VAL A 262 6.75 9.25 -22.31
CA VAL A 262 7.97 9.70 -22.99
C VAL A 262 8.46 8.64 -24.00
N ASN A 263 8.45 7.37 -23.62
CA ASN A 263 8.86 6.29 -24.52
C ASN A 263 7.91 6.17 -25.72
N ARG A 264 6.58 6.30 -25.48
CA ARG A 264 5.58 6.29 -26.55
C ARG A 264 5.82 7.42 -27.54
N TYR A 265 6.05 8.64 -27.06
CA TYR A 265 6.35 9.80 -27.90
C TYR A 265 7.61 9.58 -28.74
N ASN A 266 8.69 9.09 -28.16
CA ASN A 266 9.95 8.84 -28.87
C ASN A 266 9.81 7.74 -29.94
N GLN A 267 8.90 6.78 -29.78
CA GLN A 267 8.64 5.72 -30.76
C GLN A 267 7.75 6.16 -31.92
N THR A 268 6.88 7.13 -31.71
CA THR A 268 5.95 7.62 -32.74
C THR A 268 6.59 8.65 -33.67
N GLY A 269 7.78 9.17 -33.35
CA GLY A 269 8.50 10.13 -34.21
C GLY A 269 7.79 11.49 -34.38
N ALA A 270 6.86 11.80 -33.46
CA ALA A 270 6.09 13.05 -33.48
C ALA A 270 6.83 14.16 -32.77
#